data_2977486b9540154db8ae29d4c6af74d1
#
_entry.id   2977486b9540154db8ae29d4c6af74d1
#
_cell.length_a   1.000
_cell.length_b   1.000
_cell.length_c   1.000
_cell.angle_alpha   90.00
_cell.angle_beta   90.00
_cell.angle_gamma   90.00
#
_symmetry.space_group_name_H-M   'P 1'
#
loop_
_entity.id
_entity.type
_entity.pdbx_description
1 polymer ?
#
loop_
_entity_poly.entity_id
_entity_poly.type
_entity_poly.pdbx_seq_one_letter_code
_entity_poly.pdbx_strand_id
1 'polypeptide(L)'
;MDAARMIEERVGGDIAELASMVDPDQEGWSRVALTEVDVEGRQWALKQFRRLGLDARIDPAGNVIGCLQGAIGGRSIMVGSHVDTVPGGGRFDGIVGVVGAIE
;
A
#
# COMPACT_ATOMS: atom_id res chain seq x y z
N MET A 1 -10.34 -11.74 -21.41
CA MET A 1 -9.70 -10.50 -20.89
C MET A 1 -8.21 -10.71 -20.97
N ASP A 2 -7.45 -9.79 -21.55
CA ASP A 2 -6.01 -9.90 -21.58
C ASP A 2 -5.36 -9.53 -20.22
N ALA A 3 -4.10 -9.92 -20.05
CA ALA A 3 -3.37 -9.70 -18.79
C ALA A 3 -3.22 -8.22 -18.43
N ALA A 4 -2.97 -7.36 -19.43
CA ALA A 4 -2.79 -5.93 -19.18
C ALA A 4 -4.07 -5.29 -18.61
N ARG A 5 -5.22 -5.65 -19.13
CA ARG A 5 -6.51 -5.18 -18.63
C ARG A 5 -6.81 -5.70 -17.23
N MET A 6 -6.46 -6.93 -16.94
CA MET A 6 -6.60 -7.50 -15.60
C MET A 6 -5.74 -6.75 -14.58
N ILE A 7 -4.51 -6.43 -14.94
CA ILE A 7 -3.60 -5.63 -14.11
C ILE A 7 -4.19 -4.23 -13.87
N GLU A 8 -4.64 -3.57 -14.92
CA GLU A 8 -5.26 -2.24 -14.85
C GLU A 8 -6.46 -2.23 -13.90
N GLU A 9 -7.33 -3.23 -13.97
CA GLU A 9 -8.49 -3.35 -13.09
C GLU A 9 -8.10 -3.57 -11.63
N ARG A 10 -7.09 -4.42 -11.34
CA ARG A 10 -6.60 -4.63 -9.97
C ARG A 10 -5.93 -3.39 -9.41
N VAL A 11 -5.01 -2.80 -10.16
CA VAL A 11 -4.31 -1.58 -9.75
C VAL A 11 -5.30 -0.43 -9.52
N GLY A 12 -6.23 -0.21 -10.45
CA GLY A 12 -7.26 0.81 -10.30
C GLY A 12 -8.18 0.57 -9.11
N GLY A 13 -8.54 -0.68 -8.85
CA GLY A 13 -9.35 -1.08 -7.71
C GLY A 13 -8.65 -0.80 -6.37
N ASP A 14 -7.39 -1.16 -6.26
CA ASP A 14 -6.60 -0.93 -5.05
C ASP A 14 -6.38 0.57 -4.77
N ILE A 15 -6.12 1.36 -5.81
CA ILE A 15 -6.03 2.83 -5.68
C ILE A 15 -7.37 3.41 -5.20
N ALA A 16 -8.48 2.96 -5.76
CA ALA A 16 -9.80 3.44 -5.37
C ALA A 16 -10.15 3.04 -3.92
N GLU A 17 -9.78 1.83 -3.50
CA GLU A 17 -9.99 1.36 -2.13
C GLU A 17 -9.21 2.21 -1.12
N LEU A 18 -7.92 2.44 -1.37
CA LEU A 18 -7.11 3.33 -0.53
C LEU A 18 -7.61 4.78 -0.54
N ALA A 19 -8.10 5.27 -1.66
CA ALA A 19 -8.69 6.61 -1.75
C ALA A 19 -9.98 6.76 -0.93
N SER A 20 -10.63 5.68 -0.54
CA SER A 20 -11.79 5.69 0.37
C SER A 20 -11.42 5.80 1.84
N MET A 21 -10.17 5.50 2.20
CA MET A 21 -9.64 5.53 3.57
C MET A 21 -8.92 6.86 3.82
N VAL A 22 -9.68 7.93 3.92
CA VAL A 22 -9.16 9.29 4.07
C VAL A 22 -9.89 10.03 5.19
N ASP A 23 -9.28 11.10 5.68
CA ASP A 23 -9.87 11.93 6.71
C ASP A 23 -11.04 12.75 6.12
N PRO A 24 -12.29 12.52 6.59
CA PRO A 24 -13.46 13.21 6.05
C PRO A 24 -13.50 14.70 6.39
N ASP A 25 -12.71 15.14 7.38
CA ASP A 25 -12.65 16.52 7.86
C ASP A 25 -11.56 17.35 7.14
N GLN A 26 -10.81 16.71 6.23
CA GLN A 26 -9.74 17.33 5.45
C GLN A 26 -10.09 17.38 3.97
N GLU A 27 -9.50 18.34 3.25
CA GLU A 27 -9.61 18.44 1.80
C GLU A 27 -8.80 17.32 1.11
N GLY A 28 -9.13 17.05 -0.15
CA GLY A 28 -8.44 16.08 -0.98
C GLY A 28 -8.58 14.66 -0.44
N TRP A 29 -7.57 13.86 -0.70
CA TRP A 29 -7.47 12.48 -0.20
C TRP A 29 -6.48 12.41 0.98
N SER A 30 -6.76 13.21 2.02
CA SER A 30 -5.85 13.35 3.16
C SER A 30 -5.77 12.09 4.02
N ARG A 31 -4.57 11.55 4.14
CA ARG A 31 -4.22 10.47 5.06
C ARG A 31 -2.84 10.78 5.65
N VAL A 32 -2.81 11.73 6.55
CA VAL A 32 -1.57 12.23 7.15
C VAL A 32 -0.95 11.16 8.04
N ALA A 33 0.37 11.01 7.98
CA ALA A 33 1.12 10.05 8.77
C ALA A 33 0.81 10.18 10.28
N LEU A 34 0.73 9.05 10.94
CA LEU A 34 0.49 8.92 12.39
C LEU A 34 -0.93 9.33 12.84
N THR A 35 -1.88 9.41 11.91
CA THR A 35 -3.31 9.58 12.21
C THR A 35 -4.04 8.24 12.19
N GLU A 36 -5.29 8.22 12.63
CA GLU A 36 -6.12 7.01 12.60
C GLU A 36 -6.33 6.48 11.19
N VAL A 37 -6.56 7.36 10.20
CA VAL A 37 -6.71 6.93 8.81
C VAL A 37 -5.41 6.40 8.20
N ASP A 38 -4.26 6.87 8.67
CA ASP A 38 -2.97 6.29 8.30
C ASP A 38 -2.81 4.86 8.85
N VAL A 39 -3.29 4.60 10.06
CA VAL A 39 -3.36 3.23 10.61
C VAL A 39 -4.24 2.34 9.73
N GLU A 40 -5.38 2.83 9.28
CA GLU A 40 -6.24 2.08 8.34
C GLU A 40 -5.51 1.74 7.04
N GLY A 41 -4.80 2.69 6.46
CA GLY A 41 -3.99 2.48 5.25
C GLY A 41 -2.89 1.44 5.44
N ARG A 42 -2.20 1.46 6.58
CA ARG A 42 -1.19 0.45 6.93
C ARG A 42 -1.80 -0.92 7.15
N GLN A 43 -2.93 -1.01 7.82
CA GLN A 43 -3.64 -2.28 8.00
C GLN A 43 -4.12 -2.84 6.67
N TRP A 44 -4.57 -2.00 5.75
CA TRP A 44 -4.90 -2.40 4.39
C TRP A 44 -3.69 -3.05 3.69
N ALA A 45 -2.53 -2.39 3.72
CA ALA A 45 -1.31 -2.92 3.12
C ALA A 45 -0.89 -4.26 3.74
N LEU A 46 -0.93 -4.36 5.07
CA LEU A 46 -0.63 -5.60 5.80
C LEU A 46 -1.54 -6.75 5.35
N LYS A 47 -2.83 -6.48 5.22
CA LYS A 47 -3.82 -7.45 4.75
C LYS A 47 -3.55 -7.89 3.31
N GLN A 48 -3.20 -6.96 2.41
CA GLN A 48 -2.86 -7.31 1.03
C GLN A 48 -1.62 -8.20 0.97
N PHE A 49 -0.57 -7.88 1.71
CA PHE A 49 0.65 -8.69 1.76
C PHE A 49 0.37 -10.11 2.27
N ARG A 50 -0.43 -10.24 3.32
CA ARG A 50 -0.83 -11.55 3.85
C ARG A 50 -1.69 -12.35 2.88
N ARG A 51 -2.61 -11.68 2.17
CA ARG A 51 -3.44 -12.32 1.14
C ARG A 51 -2.62 -12.90 -0.01
N LEU A 52 -1.49 -12.26 -0.33
CA LEU A 52 -0.54 -12.74 -1.33
C LEU A 52 0.37 -13.87 -0.80
N GLY A 53 0.24 -14.27 0.45
CA GLY A 53 1.07 -15.30 1.04
C GLY A 53 2.45 -14.81 1.50
N LEU A 54 2.66 -13.51 1.60
CA LEU A 54 3.90 -12.95 2.12
C LEU A 54 3.96 -13.12 3.65
N ASP A 55 5.16 -13.30 4.18
CA ASP A 55 5.42 -13.10 5.61
C ASP A 55 5.42 -11.59 5.88
N ALA A 56 4.38 -11.11 6.55
CA ALA A 56 4.11 -9.68 6.65
C ALA A 56 3.95 -9.23 8.11
N ARG A 57 4.51 -8.07 8.41
CA ARG A 57 4.49 -7.47 9.74
C ARG A 57 4.52 -5.95 9.66
N ILE A 58 4.16 -5.32 10.76
CA ILE A 58 4.43 -3.90 11.00
C ILE A 58 5.58 -3.81 12.01
N ASP A 59 6.64 -3.11 11.66
CA ASP A 59 7.79 -2.96 12.54
C ASP A 59 7.57 -1.86 13.62
N PRO A 60 8.47 -1.70 14.59
CA PRO A 60 8.32 -0.68 15.64
C PRO A 60 8.27 0.76 15.14
N ALA A 61 8.80 1.05 13.95
CA ALA A 61 8.71 2.39 13.33
C ALA A 61 7.40 2.59 12.56
N GLY A 62 6.58 1.53 12.43
CA GLY A 62 5.31 1.56 11.71
C GLY A 62 5.43 1.21 10.23
N ASN A 63 6.58 0.73 9.76
CA ASN A 63 6.70 0.25 8.40
C ASN A 63 5.95 -1.07 8.22
N VAL A 64 5.20 -1.20 7.14
CA VAL A 64 4.57 -2.45 6.74
C VAL A 64 5.53 -3.19 5.82
N ILE A 65 5.98 -4.36 6.23
CA ILE A 65 6.98 -5.13 5.52
C ILE A 65 6.39 -6.49 5.16
N GLY A 66 6.40 -6.83 3.88
CA GLY A 66 6.09 -8.16 3.38
C GLY A 66 7.32 -8.80 2.75
N CYS A 67 7.58 -10.04 3.06
CA CYS A 67 8.73 -10.79 2.56
C CYS A 67 8.27 -12.02 1.81
N LEU A 68 8.76 -12.18 0.58
CA LEU A 68 8.66 -13.41 -0.19
C LEU A 68 10.02 -14.11 -0.13
N GLN A 69 10.03 -15.31 0.44
CA GLN A 69 11.25 -16.12 0.53
C GLN A 69 11.69 -16.56 -0.87
N GLY A 70 12.92 -16.23 -1.23
CA GLY A 70 13.53 -16.69 -2.47
C GLY A 70 13.95 -18.17 -2.42
N ALA A 71 14.24 -18.74 -3.59
CA ALA A 71 14.72 -20.11 -3.72
C ALA A 71 16.16 -20.29 -3.19
N ILE A 72 16.95 -19.22 -3.19
CA ILE A 72 18.35 -19.18 -2.76
C ILE A 72 18.44 -18.18 -1.60
N GLY A 73 19.03 -18.59 -0.48
CA GLY A 73 19.32 -17.68 0.63
C GLY A 73 20.34 -16.61 0.24
N GLY A 74 20.41 -15.52 1.02
CA GLY A 74 21.36 -14.44 0.83
C GLY A 74 20.69 -13.07 0.76
N ARG A 75 21.07 -12.26 -0.23
CA ARG A 75 20.60 -10.88 -0.36
C ARG A 75 19.15 -10.80 -0.83
N SER A 76 18.44 -9.80 -0.33
CA SER A 76 17.08 -9.48 -0.75
C SER A 76 17.08 -8.31 -1.73
N ILE A 77 16.10 -8.31 -2.62
CA ILE A 77 15.72 -7.13 -3.41
C ILE A 77 14.54 -6.50 -2.68
N MET A 78 14.63 -5.20 -2.42
CA MET A 78 13.57 -4.46 -1.75
C MET A 78 12.96 -3.43 -2.68
N VAL A 79 11.65 -3.36 -2.71
CA VAL A 79 10.87 -2.28 -3.33
C VAL A 79 9.96 -1.68 -2.27
N GLY A 80 9.66 -0.39 -2.37
CA GLY A 80 8.80 0.24 -1.39
C GLY A 80 8.35 1.63 -1.80
N SER A 81 7.31 2.08 -1.11
CA SER A 81 6.75 3.41 -1.24
C SER A 81 6.04 3.76 0.08
N HIS A 82 5.06 4.66 0.06
CA HIS A 82 4.36 5.09 1.26
C HIS A 82 2.84 5.16 1.04
N VAL A 83 2.07 4.99 2.12
CA VAL A 83 0.59 5.07 2.08
C VAL A 83 0.07 6.39 2.64
N ASP A 84 0.88 7.15 3.38
CA ASP A 84 0.49 8.45 3.89
C ASP A 84 0.50 9.53 2.80
N THR A 85 -0.20 10.62 3.08
CA THR A 85 -0.25 11.80 2.22
C THR A 85 0.12 13.05 3.00
N VAL A 86 0.46 14.11 2.29
CA VAL A 86 0.44 15.47 2.86
C VAL A 86 -1.02 15.91 3.10
N PRO A 87 -1.29 16.88 3.99
CA PRO A 87 -2.62 17.47 4.10
C PRO A 87 -3.11 18.00 2.75
N GLY A 88 -4.35 17.67 2.37
CA GLY A 88 -4.89 18.03 1.06
C GLY A 88 -4.27 17.31 -0.12
N GLY A 89 -3.56 16.21 0.12
CA GLY A 89 -2.85 15.46 -0.90
C GLY A 89 -3.73 14.76 -1.92
N GLY A 90 -3.09 14.25 -2.97
CA GLY A 90 -3.73 13.46 -4.01
C GLY A 90 -3.79 11.97 -3.65
N ARG A 91 -4.47 11.21 -4.49
CA ARG A 91 -4.67 9.77 -4.28
C ARG A 91 -3.64 8.87 -4.94
N PHE A 92 -2.69 9.41 -5.69
CA PHE A 92 -1.72 8.65 -6.47
C PHE A 92 -0.31 8.68 -5.87
N ASP A 93 0.11 9.81 -5.30
CA ASP A 93 1.44 9.97 -4.73
C ASP A 93 1.71 8.92 -3.65
N GLY A 94 2.81 8.20 -3.77
CA GLY A 94 3.15 7.07 -2.92
C GLY A 94 2.33 5.81 -3.20
N ILE A 95 1.04 5.97 -3.43
CA ILE A 95 0.08 4.86 -3.57
C ILE A 95 0.35 4.04 -4.82
N VAL A 96 0.66 4.68 -5.95
CA VAL A 96 1.01 3.96 -7.19
C VAL A 96 2.22 3.05 -6.97
N GLY A 97 3.20 3.49 -6.20
CA GLY A 97 4.37 2.68 -5.86
C GLY A 97 4.03 1.47 -4.99
N VAL A 98 3.16 1.65 -3.99
CA VAL A 98 2.68 0.55 -3.13
C VAL A 98 1.89 -0.47 -3.95
N VAL A 99 0.90 -0.01 -4.70
CA VAL A 99 0.02 -0.88 -5.50
C VAL A 99 0.79 -1.58 -6.61
N GLY A 100 1.73 -0.87 -7.25
CA GLY A 100 2.61 -1.47 -8.26
C GLY A 100 3.54 -2.55 -7.70
N ALA A 101 3.96 -2.42 -6.45
CA ALA A 101 4.76 -3.45 -5.78
C ALA A 101 3.93 -4.67 -5.39
N ILE A 102 2.65 -4.49 -5.11
CA ILE A 102 1.71 -5.58 -4.81
C ILE A 102 1.41 -6.39 -6.07
N GLU A 103 1.25 -5.73 -7.22
CA GLU A 103 0.98 -6.37 -8.51
C GLU A 103 2.16 -7.17 -9.05
#